data_701b22d431b1aece628e6b67ca5b0252
#
_entry.id   701b22d431b1aece628e6b67ca5b0252
#
_cell.length_a   1.000
_cell.length_b   1.000
_cell.length_c   1.000
_cell.angle_alpha   90.00
_cell.angle_beta   90.00
_cell.angle_gamma   90.00
#
_symmetry.space_group_name_H-M   'P 1'
#
loop_
_entity.id
_entity.type
_entity.pdbx_description
1 polymer ?
#
loop_
_entity_poly.entity_id
_entity_poly.type
_entity_poly.pdbx_seq_one_letter_code
_entity_poly.pdbx_strand_id
1 'polypeptide(L)'
;MRLERLGMFSVHGYVDAVPRLGATDTGGQVTYVLELSKALGRLGVAVDLYTRAFEGRAPLEAVSEGVRIVRVPCGPDGFIIKEEMLPHWPEFADNCERYIEDEGLTYQLLHSHYWDAGLVCRLLAPRLGIPFVHTSHSLGAWKRELMGGDPAEMERVYHFEERVAEEKRVFAAAAGITVTNPASVEKYKEYYGVESENMVVIPPGVNTARFNADDDGRAVAGTERPYVFSLSRIDTNKGLDFLINAFARVAREAELALVIGGGSAEPRERERLVLEELRDLAATHGVAARVAFAGYVRDDDLPYFYRRARAFVLPSRFEPFGMTALEAMACGTPVVATNRGGLARYLDDGRDALLADPSDTEALAAAMLRAATDEELAARLVAAGHETVAREFTWEAIAEKHVVFYERFI
;
A
#
# COMPACT_ATOMS: atom_id res chain seq x y z
N MET A 1 -5.08 25.88 15.40
CA MET A 1 -6.22 26.24 14.50
C MET A 1 -6.84 24.95 14.02
N ARG A 2 -8.13 24.91 13.73
CA ARG A 2 -8.76 23.69 13.18
C ARG A 2 -8.50 23.63 11.67
N LEU A 3 -8.14 22.47 11.15
CA LEU A 3 -8.00 22.24 9.72
C LEU A 3 -9.39 22.21 9.04
N GLU A 4 -9.63 23.08 8.08
CA GLU A 4 -10.88 23.18 7.32
C GLU A 4 -10.71 22.74 5.86
N ARG A 5 -9.56 23.06 5.23
CA ARG A 5 -9.29 22.71 3.84
C ARG A 5 -7.83 22.34 3.60
N LEU A 6 -7.63 21.21 2.90
CA LEU A 6 -6.35 20.61 2.57
C LEU A 6 -6.20 20.47 1.05
N GLY A 7 -5.06 20.90 0.50
CA GLY A 7 -4.63 20.53 -0.84
C GLY A 7 -3.79 19.26 -0.78
N MET A 8 -4.29 18.14 -1.31
CA MET A 8 -3.59 16.87 -1.34
C MET A 8 -3.05 16.59 -2.75
N PHE A 9 -1.79 16.19 -2.89
CA PHE A 9 -1.12 16.01 -4.16
C PHE A 9 -0.65 14.58 -4.36
N SER A 10 -1.14 13.92 -5.41
CA SER A 10 -0.71 12.62 -5.90
C SER A 10 -0.65 12.70 -7.42
N VAL A 11 0.48 13.19 -7.94
CA VAL A 11 0.56 13.69 -9.33
C VAL A 11 0.72 12.58 -10.36
N HIS A 12 1.54 11.56 -10.12
CA HIS A 12 1.51 10.32 -10.88
C HIS A 12 0.48 9.33 -10.27
N GLY A 13 0.21 8.22 -10.95
CA GLY A 13 -0.74 7.21 -10.50
C GLY A 13 -2.17 7.47 -10.92
N TYR A 14 -2.43 8.65 -11.52
CA TYR A 14 -3.66 8.94 -12.25
C TYR A 14 -4.93 8.61 -11.46
N VAL A 15 -5.11 9.32 -10.35
CA VAL A 15 -6.19 9.07 -9.39
C VAL A 15 -7.57 9.26 -10.02
N ASP A 16 -8.41 8.25 -9.90
CA ASP A 16 -9.85 8.27 -10.21
C ASP A 16 -10.65 7.99 -8.93
N ALA A 17 -11.90 8.44 -8.84
CA ALA A 17 -12.78 8.17 -7.69
C ALA A 17 -13.00 6.66 -7.46
N VAL A 18 -12.95 5.88 -8.56
CA VAL A 18 -12.88 4.42 -8.52
C VAL A 18 -11.54 4.00 -9.11
N PRO A 19 -10.55 3.58 -8.29
CA PRO A 19 -9.21 3.29 -8.75
C PRO A 19 -9.19 2.07 -9.68
N ARG A 20 -8.41 2.16 -10.76
CA ARG A 20 -8.16 1.04 -11.68
C ARG A 20 -6.93 0.28 -11.21
N LEU A 21 -7.09 -0.55 -10.19
CA LEU A 21 -5.99 -1.34 -9.65
C LEU A 21 -5.42 -2.30 -10.70
N GLY A 22 -4.10 -2.44 -10.74
CA GLY A 22 -3.38 -3.26 -11.72
C GLY A 22 -2.96 -2.54 -13.00
N ALA A 23 -3.38 -1.31 -13.24
CA ALA A 23 -2.83 -0.48 -14.32
C ALA A 23 -1.42 0.02 -13.96
N THR A 24 -0.66 0.46 -14.98
CA THR A 24 0.69 1.02 -14.78
C THR A 24 0.63 2.24 -13.87
N ASP A 25 1.56 2.32 -12.91
CA ASP A 25 1.66 3.40 -11.92
C ASP A 25 0.43 3.55 -10.99
N THR A 26 -0.50 2.60 -10.99
CA THR A 26 -1.56 2.50 -9.97
C THR A 26 -1.18 1.47 -8.91
N GLY A 27 -1.58 1.69 -7.66
CA GLY A 27 -1.23 0.76 -6.57
C GLY A 27 -1.64 1.26 -5.20
N GLY A 28 -0.99 0.74 -4.17
CA GLY A 28 -1.30 1.05 -2.78
C GLY A 28 -1.29 2.54 -2.43
N GLN A 29 -0.48 3.37 -3.11
CA GLN A 29 -0.47 4.81 -2.92
C GLN A 29 -1.81 5.45 -3.34
N VAL A 30 -2.36 5.09 -4.50
CA VAL A 30 -3.64 5.65 -4.98
C VAL A 30 -4.77 5.30 -4.03
N THR A 31 -4.84 4.05 -3.58
CA THR A 31 -5.80 3.60 -2.56
C THR A 31 -5.62 4.37 -1.25
N TYR A 32 -4.38 4.51 -0.78
CA TYR A 32 -4.06 5.26 0.43
C TYR A 32 -4.57 6.70 0.37
N VAL A 33 -4.23 7.42 -0.71
CA VAL A 33 -4.59 8.83 -0.89
C VAL A 33 -6.11 9.01 -0.96
N LEU A 34 -6.81 8.15 -1.71
CA LEU A 34 -8.26 8.20 -1.82
C LEU A 34 -8.97 7.91 -0.50
N GLU A 35 -8.58 6.85 0.19
CA GLU A 35 -9.26 6.46 1.43
C GLU A 35 -8.95 7.46 2.57
N LEU A 36 -7.72 7.98 2.64
CA LEU A 36 -7.39 9.07 3.56
C LEU A 36 -8.22 10.32 3.26
N SER A 37 -8.34 10.72 1.99
CA SER A 37 -9.15 11.88 1.59
C SER A 37 -10.62 11.72 2.00
N LYS A 38 -11.20 10.54 1.74
CA LYS A 38 -12.59 10.22 2.14
C LYS A 38 -12.78 10.28 3.65
N ALA A 39 -11.82 9.75 4.40
CA ALA A 39 -11.88 9.76 5.86
C ALA A 39 -11.74 11.18 6.43
N LEU A 40 -10.85 12.00 5.88
CA LEU A 40 -10.75 13.43 6.22
C LEU A 40 -12.05 14.19 5.90
N GLY A 41 -12.68 13.90 4.75
CA GLY A 41 -13.99 14.44 4.40
C GLY A 41 -15.06 14.14 5.44
N ARG A 42 -15.12 12.89 5.94
CA ARG A 42 -16.04 12.50 7.03
C ARG A 42 -15.76 13.23 8.34
N LEU A 43 -14.54 13.68 8.59
CA LEU A 43 -14.17 14.54 9.73
C LEU A 43 -14.49 16.04 9.48
N GLY A 44 -15.04 16.37 8.32
CA GLY A 44 -15.42 17.75 7.95
C GLY A 44 -14.29 18.57 7.35
N VAL A 45 -13.17 17.95 6.94
CA VAL A 45 -12.08 18.61 6.22
C VAL A 45 -12.37 18.55 4.71
N ALA A 46 -12.43 19.71 4.06
CA ALA A 46 -12.52 19.76 2.60
C ALA A 46 -11.18 19.36 1.97
N VAL A 47 -11.18 18.41 1.04
CA VAL A 47 -9.95 17.92 0.38
C VAL A 47 -10.06 18.06 -1.13
N ASP A 48 -9.16 18.84 -1.72
CA ASP A 48 -8.94 18.91 -3.16
C ASP A 48 -7.71 18.04 -3.50
N LEU A 49 -7.94 16.90 -4.17
CA LEU A 49 -6.91 15.94 -4.55
C LEU A 49 -6.41 16.24 -5.95
N TYR A 50 -5.21 16.82 -6.04
CA TYR A 50 -4.56 17.20 -7.29
C TYR A 50 -3.83 16.04 -7.94
N THR A 51 -4.10 15.82 -9.23
CA THR A 51 -3.43 14.83 -10.07
C THR A 51 -3.29 15.36 -11.50
N ARG A 52 -2.43 14.74 -12.30
CA ARG A 52 -2.24 15.13 -13.69
C ARG A 52 -3.47 14.79 -14.55
N ALA A 53 -3.88 15.73 -15.39
CA ALA A 53 -4.88 15.50 -16.44
C ALA A 53 -4.29 14.72 -17.61
N PHE A 54 -5.05 13.76 -18.16
CA PHE A 54 -4.70 13.04 -19.39
C PHE A 54 -5.92 12.30 -19.96
N GLU A 55 -5.88 11.94 -21.25
CA GLU A 55 -6.87 11.12 -21.94
C GLU A 55 -8.32 11.63 -21.87
N GLY A 56 -8.51 12.95 -21.91
CA GLY A 56 -9.84 13.57 -21.98
C GLY A 56 -10.71 13.36 -20.73
N ARG A 57 -10.13 13.01 -19.59
CA ARG A 57 -10.86 12.89 -18.32
C ARG A 57 -11.38 14.24 -17.85
N ALA A 58 -12.52 14.23 -17.15
CA ALA A 58 -13.10 15.45 -16.60
C ALA A 58 -12.10 16.19 -15.68
N PRO A 59 -11.98 17.52 -15.80
CA PRO A 59 -11.08 18.32 -14.95
C PRO A 59 -11.39 18.17 -13.47
N LEU A 60 -12.67 17.98 -13.13
CA LEU A 60 -13.16 17.80 -11.77
C LEU A 60 -13.97 16.52 -11.67
N GLU A 61 -13.77 15.77 -10.58
CA GLU A 61 -14.52 14.57 -10.27
C GLU A 61 -14.83 14.52 -8.77
N ALA A 62 -16.10 14.43 -8.41
CA ALA A 62 -16.51 14.26 -7.01
C ALA A 62 -16.16 12.85 -6.52
N VAL A 63 -15.56 12.74 -5.34
CA VAL A 63 -15.21 11.46 -4.69
C VAL A 63 -16.20 11.12 -3.58
N SER A 64 -16.44 12.08 -2.68
CA SER A 64 -17.39 12.01 -1.57
C SER A 64 -17.73 13.43 -1.10
N GLU A 65 -18.56 13.55 -0.08
CA GLU A 65 -18.86 14.86 0.49
C GLU A 65 -17.55 15.56 0.94
N GLY A 66 -17.35 16.79 0.48
CA GLY A 66 -16.17 17.60 0.78
C GLY A 66 -14.87 17.14 0.10
N VAL A 67 -14.88 16.08 -0.74
CA VAL A 67 -13.70 15.53 -1.40
C VAL A 67 -13.89 15.48 -2.91
N ARG A 68 -12.94 16.06 -3.65
CA ARG A 68 -12.94 16.03 -5.12
C ARG A 68 -11.52 15.83 -5.67
N ILE A 69 -11.44 15.26 -6.85
CA ILE A 69 -10.21 15.20 -7.66
C ILE A 69 -10.18 16.42 -8.58
N VAL A 70 -9.04 17.08 -8.60
CA VAL A 70 -8.72 18.20 -9.49
C VAL A 70 -7.64 17.74 -10.46
N ARG A 71 -7.96 17.65 -11.75
CA ARG A 71 -7.02 17.23 -12.77
C ARG A 71 -6.45 18.45 -13.47
N VAL A 72 -5.15 18.63 -13.32
CA VAL A 72 -4.40 19.78 -13.87
C VAL A 72 -3.52 19.30 -15.02
N PRO A 73 -3.56 19.97 -16.17
CA PRO A 73 -2.74 19.60 -17.33
C PRO A 73 -1.26 19.96 -17.10
N CYS A 74 -0.36 19.11 -17.62
CA CYS A 74 1.05 19.44 -17.84
C CYS A 74 1.66 18.46 -18.84
N GLY A 75 2.62 18.92 -19.61
CA GLY A 75 3.26 18.15 -20.67
C GLY A 75 2.29 17.73 -21.78
N PRO A 76 2.69 16.80 -22.66
CA PRO A 76 1.84 16.28 -23.74
C PRO A 76 0.62 15.56 -23.21
N ASP A 77 -0.47 15.56 -23.99
CA ASP A 77 -1.63 14.73 -23.71
C ASP A 77 -1.28 13.24 -23.87
N GLY A 78 -1.89 12.37 -23.05
CA GLY A 78 -1.64 10.95 -23.02
C GLY A 78 -0.84 10.47 -21.80
N PHE A 79 -0.63 9.18 -21.72
CA PHE A 79 0.11 8.55 -20.63
C PHE A 79 1.62 8.84 -20.74
N ILE A 80 2.21 9.28 -19.64
CA ILE A 80 3.67 9.45 -19.50
C ILE A 80 4.09 8.62 -18.27
N ILE A 81 5.13 7.81 -18.42
CA ILE A 81 5.69 7.06 -17.27
C ILE A 81 6.30 8.03 -16.26
N LYS A 82 6.22 7.71 -14.99
CA LYS A 82 6.65 8.63 -13.91
C LYS A 82 8.13 9.03 -13.98
N GLU A 83 8.98 8.16 -14.53
CA GLU A 83 10.39 8.41 -14.72
C GLU A 83 10.67 9.54 -15.73
N GLU A 84 9.74 9.81 -16.67
CA GLU A 84 9.86 10.85 -17.71
C GLU A 84 9.11 12.14 -17.34
N MET A 85 8.45 12.18 -16.19
CA MET A 85 7.58 13.29 -15.80
C MET A 85 8.32 14.52 -15.23
N LEU A 86 9.57 14.37 -14.79
CA LEU A 86 10.29 15.43 -14.07
C LEU A 86 10.30 16.79 -14.79
N PRO A 87 10.53 16.87 -16.11
CA PRO A 87 10.53 18.16 -16.82
C PRO A 87 9.19 18.90 -16.79
N HIS A 88 8.09 18.22 -16.51
CA HIS A 88 6.73 18.77 -16.56
C HIS A 88 6.19 19.25 -15.19
N TRP A 89 6.87 18.95 -14.09
CA TRP A 89 6.38 19.35 -12.76
C TRP A 89 6.38 20.86 -12.50
N PRO A 90 7.33 21.68 -13.03
CA PRO A 90 7.21 23.13 -12.93
C PRO A 90 5.93 23.67 -13.60
N GLU A 91 5.61 23.21 -14.81
CA GLU A 91 4.36 23.56 -15.52
C GLU A 91 3.12 23.12 -14.72
N PHE A 92 3.17 21.91 -14.12
CA PHE A 92 2.07 21.45 -13.26
C PHE A 92 1.87 22.37 -12.07
N ALA A 93 2.94 22.79 -11.39
CA ALA A 93 2.87 23.72 -10.27
C ALA A 93 2.30 25.08 -10.67
N ASP A 94 2.73 25.62 -11.82
CA ASP A 94 2.24 26.90 -12.37
C ASP A 94 0.73 26.82 -12.70
N ASN A 95 0.30 25.70 -13.27
CA ASN A 95 -1.10 25.48 -13.61
C ASN A 95 -1.97 25.23 -12.35
N CYS A 96 -1.43 24.56 -11.31
CA CYS A 96 -2.11 24.43 -10.02
C CYS A 96 -2.30 25.80 -9.34
N GLU A 97 -1.24 26.65 -9.31
CA GLU A 97 -1.32 28.01 -8.75
C GLU A 97 -2.42 28.81 -9.44
N ARG A 98 -2.41 28.84 -10.76
CA ARG A 98 -3.44 29.53 -11.55
C ARG A 98 -4.83 29.02 -11.28
N TYR A 99 -5.03 27.69 -11.23
CA TYR A 99 -6.31 27.10 -10.91
C TYR A 99 -6.81 27.51 -9.50
N ILE A 100 -5.91 27.52 -8.52
CA ILE A 100 -6.22 27.91 -7.13
C ILE A 100 -6.66 29.37 -7.07
N GLU A 101 -5.95 30.27 -7.80
CA GLU A 101 -6.27 31.68 -7.88
C GLU A 101 -7.61 31.93 -8.60
N ASP A 102 -7.81 31.32 -9.77
CA ASP A 102 -9.01 31.47 -10.61
C ASP A 102 -10.27 31.00 -9.88
N GLU A 103 -10.18 29.91 -9.09
CA GLU A 103 -11.28 29.37 -8.29
C GLU A 103 -11.41 30.04 -6.90
N GLY A 104 -10.53 30.97 -6.56
CA GLY A 104 -10.53 31.64 -5.24
C GLY A 104 -10.35 30.70 -4.05
N LEU A 105 -9.59 29.61 -4.24
CA LEU A 105 -9.39 28.60 -3.22
C LEU A 105 -8.31 29.03 -2.21
N THR A 106 -8.54 28.70 -0.95
CA THR A 106 -7.56 28.92 0.12
C THR A 106 -7.32 27.61 0.86
N TYR A 107 -6.08 27.23 1.01
CA TYR A 107 -5.64 26.07 1.79
C TYR A 107 -4.90 26.51 3.03
N GLN A 108 -5.02 25.75 4.11
CA GLN A 108 -4.22 25.94 5.32
C GLN A 108 -2.91 25.15 5.25
N LEU A 109 -2.92 24.05 4.48
CA LEU A 109 -1.80 23.11 4.36
C LEU A 109 -1.86 22.39 3.01
N LEU A 110 -0.69 22.02 2.46
CA LEU A 110 -0.58 21.05 1.38
C LEU A 110 -0.03 19.72 1.93
N HIS A 111 -0.47 18.60 1.36
CA HIS A 111 0.07 17.28 1.66
C HIS A 111 0.49 16.58 0.37
N SER A 112 1.77 16.31 0.24
CA SER A 112 2.35 15.65 -0.94
C SER A 112 2.58 14.17 -0.71
N HIS A 113 2.20 13.35 -1.68
CA HIS A 113 2.38 11.90 -1.68
C HIS A 113 3.34 11.48 -2.79
N TYR A 114 4.46 10.87 -2.42
CA TYR A 114 5.57 10.51 -3.28
C TYR A 114 6.46 11.71 -3.66
N TRP A 115 7.68 11.43 -4.13
CA TRP A 115 8.71 12.46 -4.35
C TRP A 115 8.35 13.52 -5.40
N ASP A 116 7.63 13.13 -6.46
CA ASP A 116 7.19 14.03 -7.53
C ASP A 116 6.15 15.06 -7.04
N ALA A 117 5.15 14.61 -6.28
CA ALA A 117 4.24 15.52 -5.61
C ALA A 117 4.95 16.37 -4.56
N GLY A 118 5.98 15.82 -3.90
CA GLY A 118 6.85 16.56 -3.00
C GLY A 118 7.55 17.72 -3.70
N LEU A 119 8.10 17.48 -4.90
CA LEU A 119 8.71 18.53 -5.74
C LEU A 119 7.69 19.61 -6.09
N VAL A 120 6.48 19.23 -6.54
CA VAL A 120 5.41 20.18 -6.86
C VAL A 120 5.05 21.03 -5.63
N CYS A 121 4.82 20.42 -4.47
CA CYS A 121 4.48 21.17 -3.25
C CYS A 121 5.64 22.08 -2.79
N ARG A 122 6.88 21.66 -2.95
CA ARG A 122 8.07 22.49 -2.68
C ARG A 122 8.11 23.75 -3.53
N LEU A 123 7.63 23.69 -4.79
CA LEU A 123 7.53 24.86 -5.66
C LEU A 123 6.30 25.73 -5.34
N LEU A 124 5.18 25.10 -5.03
CA LEU A 124 3.87 25.77 -4.86
C LEU A 124 3.67 26.39 -3.48
N ALA A 125 4.04 25.68 -2.40
CA ALA A 125 3.79 26.12 -1.03
C ALA A 125 4.35 27.52 -0.69
N PRO A 126 5.58 27.88 -1.07
CA PRO A 126 6.11 29.24 -0.85
C PRO A 126 5.34 30.32 -1.61
N ARG A 127 4.80 30.03 -2.78
CA ARG A 127 4.02 30.96 -3.60
C ARG A 127 2.65 31.23 -2.97
N LEU A 128 2.04 30.19 -2.39
CA LEU A 128 0.78 30.33 -1.65
C LEU A 128 0.96 30.85 -0.22
N GLY A 129 2.20 30.94 0.28
CA GLY A 129 2.51 31.36 1.65
C GLY A 129 2.03 30.39 2.73
N ILE A 130 1.92 29.09 2.44
CA ILE A 130 1.44 28.05 3.35
C ILE A 130 2.45 26.90 3.48
N PRO A 131 2.46 26.17 4.59
CA PRO A 131 3.33 24.99 4.75
C PRO A 131 2.87 23.80 3.91
N PHE A 132 3.78 22.82 3.71
CA PHE A 132 3.42 21.51 3.25
C PHE A 132 4.02 20.40 4.09
N VAL A 133 3.34 19.27 4.15
CA VAL A 133 3.81 18.02 4.74
C VAL A 133 3.95 16.95 3.66
N HIS A 134 4.72 15.90 3.96
CA HIS A 134 5.10 14.91 2.95
C HIS A 134 4.96 13.47 3.45
N THR A 135 4.49 12.58 2.54
CA THR A 135 4.53 11.11 2.71
C THR A 135 5.21 10.48 1.50
N SER A 136 6.37 9.84 1.69
CA SER A 136 7.16 9.33 0.55
C SER A 136 6.59 8.08 -0.11
N HIS A 137 5.85 7.21 0.60
CA HIS A 137 5.43 5.87 0.19
C HIS A 137 6.56 4.93 -0.22
N SER A 138 7.69 5.46 -0.70
CA SER A 138 8.89 4.74 -1.12
C SER A 138 10.08 5.70 -1.12
N LEU A 139 11.23 5.27 -0.62
CA LEU A 139 12.48 6.04 -0.64
C LEU A 139 13.35 5.59 -1.81
N GLY A 140 13.81 6.53 -2.63
CA GLY A 140 14.61 6.25 -3.85
C GLY A 140 15.92 5.54 -3.55
N ALA A 141 16.69 6.03 -2.59
CA ALA A 141 17.96 5.44 -2.20
C ALA A 141 17.80 4.00 -1.68
N TRP A 142 16.79 3.75 -0.83
CA TRP A 142 16.51 2.42 -0.32
C TRP A 142 15.98 1.48 -1.41
N LYS A 143 15.09 1.98 -2.29
CA LYS A 143 14.61 1.21 -3.44
C LYS A 143 15.77 0.80 -4.36
N ARG A 144 16.70 1.70 -4.65
CA ARG A 144 17.89 1.43 -5.47
C ARG A 144 18.73 0.29 -4.89
N GLU A 145 19.00 0.32 -3.57
CA GLU A 145 19.73 -0.73 -2.88
C GLU A 145 19.02 -2.09 -2.95
N LEU A 146 17.72 -2.12 -2.68
CA LEU A 146 16.92 -3.36 -2.69
C LEU A 146 16.76 -3.98 -4.08
N MET A 147 16.75 -3.18 -5.14
CA MET A 147 16.60 -3.67 -6.50
C MET A 147 17.87 -4.36 -7.00
N GLY A 148 19.05 -3.91 -6.58
CA GLY A 148 20.31 -4.42 -7.08
C GLY A 148 20.47 -4.27 -8.59
N GLY A 149 21.35 -5.04 -9.20
CA GLY A 149 21.60 -5.02 -10.65
C GLY A 149 22.75 -4.10 -11.07
N ASP A 150 22.90 -3.90 -12.39
CA ASP A 150 23.93 -2.98 -12.94
C ASP A 150 23.53 -1.52 -12.59
N PRO A 151 24.39 -0.79 -11.85
CA PRO A 151 24.08 0.60 -11.47
C PRO A 151 23.85 1.52 -12.64
N ALA A 152 24.57 1.36 -13.76
CA ALA A 152 24.43 2.22 -14.94
C ALA A 152 23.10 1.97 -15.67
N GLU A 153 22.66 0.70 -15.76
CA GLU A 153 21.36 0.36 -16.33
C GLU A 153 20.22 0.87 -15.44
N MET A 154 20.34 0.68 -14.12
CA MET A 154 19.38 1.15 -13.14
C MET A 154 19.21 2.66 -13.19
N GLU A 155 20.30 3.41 -13.32
CA GLU A 155 20.27 4.87 -13.45
C GLU A 155 19.60 5.31 -14.75
N ARG A 156 19.95 4.67 -15.87
CA ARG A 156 19.34 4.97 -17.17
C ARG A 156 17.81 4.75 -17.20
N VAL A 157 17.30 3.78 -16.43
CA VAL A 157 15.87 3.42 -16.45
C VAL A 157 15.08 4.17 -15.38
N TYR A 158 15.65 4.36 -14.19
CA TYR A 158 14.91 4.83 -13.01
C TYR A 158 15.33 6.20 -12.50
N HIS A 159 16.40 6.82 -13.07
CA HIS A 159 16.90 8.14 -12.70
C HIS A 159 17.07 8.33 -11.19
N PHE A 160 17.66 7.32 -10.51
CA PHE A 160 17.76 7.33 -9.05
C PHE A 160 18.58 8.48 -8.48
N GLU A 161 19.64 8.95 -9.16
CA GLU A 161 20.46 10.07 -8.68
C GLU A 161 19.62 11.35 -8.62
N GLU A 162 18.85 11.61 -9.67
CA GLU A 162 17.97 12.76 -9.75
C GLU A 162 16.84 12.67 -8.73
N ARG A 163 16.20 11.51 -8.64
CA ARG A 163 15.16 11.24 -7.64
C ARG A 163 15.67 11.47 -6.22
N VAL A 164 16.80 10.88 -5.84
CA VAL A 164 17.38 11.02 -4.49
C VAL A 164 17.77 12.47 -4.19
N ALA A 165 18.29 13.20 -5.19
CA ALA A 165 18.59 14.62 -5.05
C ALA A 165 17.32 15.45 -4.77
N GLU A 166 16.22 15.19 -5.50
CA GLU A 166 14.96 15.88 -5.27
C GLU A 166 14.30 15.48 -3.94
N GLU A 167 14.34 14.20 -3.57
CA GLU A 167 13.85 13.75 -2.25
C GLU A 167 14.54 14.50 -1.11
N LYS A 168 15.87 14.72 -1.18
CA LYS A 168 16.61 15.52 -0.19
C LYS A 168 16.07 16.96 -0.09
N ARG A 169 15.80 17.58 -1.23
CA ARG A 169 15.25 18.95 -1.27
C ARG A 169 13.83 19.01 -0.71
N VAL A 170 13.00 18.00 -1.02
CA VAL A 170 11.63 17.88 -0.49
C VAL A 170 11.65 17.72 1.02
N PHE A 171 12.47 16.80 1.54
CA PHE A 171 12.54 16.55 2.99
C PHE A 171 13.06 17.75 3.77
N ALA A 172 13.99 18.52 3.18
CA ALA A 172 14.50 19.74 3.80
C ALA A 172 13.46 20.89 3.82
N ALA A 173 12.51 20.91 2.88
CA ALA A 173 11.52 21.96 2.73
C ALA A 173 10.17 21.62 3.41
N ALA A 174 9.85 20.35 3.62
CA ALA A 174 8.63 19.93 4.25
C ALA A 174 8.59 20.34 5.73
N ALA A 175 7.49 20.93 6.18
CA ALA A 175 7.27 21.27 7.58
C ALA A 175 7.20 20.02 8.48
N GLY A 176 6.71 18.90 7.92
CA GLY A 176 6.65 17.63 8.60
C GLY A 176 6.55 16.46 7.62
N ILE A 177 6.90 15.27 8.09
CA ILE A 177 6.92 14.04 7.29
C ILE A 177 6.12 12.96 8.01
N THR A 178 5.22 12.29 7.29
CA THR A 178 4.61 11.04 7.78
C THR A 178 5.28 9.83 7.14
N VAL A 179 5.48 8.81 7.94
CA VAL A 179 6.02 7.52 7.51
C VAL A 179 5.07 6.40 7.88
N THR A 180 4.97 5.38 7.05
CA THR A 180 3.98 4.31 7.22
C THR A 180 4.41 3.22 8.22
N ASN A 181 5.68 3.19 8.58
CA ASN A 181 6.19 2.23 9.57
C ASN A 181 7.44 2.76 10.28
N PRO A 182 7.73 2.28 11.52
CA PRO A 182 8.88 2.76 12.30
C PRO A 182 10.25 2.51 11.63
N ALA A 183 10.43 1.42 10.87
CA ALA A 183 11.69 1.14 10.20
C ALA A 183 12.03 2.17 9.11
N SER A 184 11.02 2.84 8.56
CA SER A 184 11.24 3.93 7.60
C SER A 184 11.95 5.12 8.23
N VAL A 185 11.74 5.43 9.52
CA VAL A 185 12.39 6.54 10.24
C VAL A 185 13.91 6.37 10.20
N GLU A 186 14.41 5.15 10.47
CA GLU A 186 15.83 4.84 10.42
C GLU A 186 16.39 5.03 9.01
N LYS A 187 15.62 4.68 7.98
CA LYS A 187 16.02 4.81 6.57
C LYS A 187 16.08 6.28 6.11
N TYR A 188 15.22 7.14 6.61
CA TYR A 188 15.33 8.58 6.35
C TYR A 188 16.63 9.15 6.93
N LYS A 189 17.01 8.74 8.13
CA LYS A 189 18.28 9.16 8.74
C LYS A 189 19.47 8.60 7.99
N GLU A 190 19.46 7.31 7.69
CA GLU A 190 20.56 6.60 7.03
C GLU A 190 20.87 7.15 5.64
N TYR A 191 19.85 7.31 4.77
CA TYR A 191 20.05 7.68 3.38
C TYR A 191 20.01 9.18 3.11
N TYR A 192 19.31 9.94 3.94
CA TYR A 192 19.04 11.36 3.68
C TYR A 192 19.52 12.30 4.77
N GLY A 193 19.95 11.79 5.92
CA GLY A 193 20.38 12.58 7.07
C GLY A 193 19.25 13.37 7.72
N VAL A 194 17.99 12.94 7.52
CA VAL A 194 16.81 13.61 8.08
C VAL A 194 16.61 13.16 9.52
N GLU A 195 16.57 14.13 10.45
CA GLU A 195 16.29 13.84 11.85
C GLU A 195 14.78 13.68 12.13
N SER A 196 14.45 12.93 13.17
CA SER A 196 13.07 12.49 13.44
C SER A 196 12.13 13.53 14.07
N GLU A 197 12.60 14.73 14.40
CA GLU A 197 11.82 15.71 15.17
C GLU A 197 10.47 16.08 14.55
N ASN A 198 10.42 16.15 13.22
CA ASN A 198 9.21 16.46 12.47
C ASN A 198 8.62 15.23 11.74
N MET A 199 9.04 14.01 12.11
CA MET A 199 8.46 12.79 11.61
C MET A 199 7.43 12.20 12.55
N VAL A 200 6.35 11.70 11.98
CA VAL A 200 5.34 10.93 12.72
C VAL A 200 5.05 9.64 11.97
N VAL A 201 5.03 8.53 12.70
CA VAL A 201 4.65 7.23 12.15
C VAL A 201 3.12 7.13 12.16
N ILE A 202 2.52 7.13 10.98
CA ILE A 202 1.09 6.92 10.78
C ILE A 202 0.94 5.78 9.77
N PRO A 203 0.49 4.59 10.21
CA PRO A 203 0.32 3.44 9.32
C PRO A 203 -0.81 3.67 8.31
N PRO A 204 -0.88 2.88 7.22
CA PRO A 204 -2.06 2.88 6.35
C PRO A 204 -3.26 2.24 7.05
N GLY A 205 -4.46 2.62 6.63
CA GLY A 205 -5.72 2.05 7.10
C GLY A 205 -6.23 0.91 6.22
N VAL A 206 -7.28 0.22 6.68
CA VAL A 206 -8.06 -0.74 5.92
C VAL A 206 -9.51 -0.27 5.81
N ASN A 207 -10.13 -0.50 4.66
CA ASN A 207 -11.54 -0.16 4.43
C ASN A 207 -12.44 -1.26 5.04
N THR A 208 -12.88 -1.06 6.28
CA THR A 208 -13.70 -2.02 7.03
C THR A 208 -15.15 -2.10 6.53
N ALA A 209 -15.63 -1.15 5.73
CA ALA A 209 -16.92 -1.29 5.06
C ALA A 209 -16.88 -2.35 3.96
N ARG A 210 -15.71 -2.52 3.32
CA ARG A 210 -15.48 -3.53 2.28
C ARG A 210 -14.94 -4.84 2.86
N PHE A 211 -13.92 -4.73 3.70
CA PHE A 211 -13.27 -5.87 4.35
C PHE A 211 -13.84 -6.02 5.76
N ASN A 212 -14.77 -6.93 5.93
CA ASN A 212 -15.46 -7.24 7.18
C ASN A 212 -15.83 -8.74 7.21
N ALA A 213 -16.29 -9.21 8.34
CA ALA A 213 -16.65 -10.61 8.55
C ALA A 213 -18.06 -10.98 8.04
N ASP A 214 -18.82 -10.04 7.44
CA ASP A 214 -20.18 -10.28 6.97
C ASP A 214 -20.16 -11.14 5.70
N ASP A 215 -20.52 -12.42 5.82
CA ASP A 215 -20.57 -13.37 4.70
C ASP A 215 -22.01 -13.48 4.16
N ASP A 216 -22.22 -13.09 2.91
CA ASP A 216 -23.49 -13.22 2.20
C ASP A 216 -23.71 -14.63 1.57
N GLY A 217 -22.80 -15.58 1.84
CA GLY A 217 -22.87 -16.94 1.32
C GLY A 217 -22.42 -17.11 -0.14
N ARG A 218 -21.89 -16.06 -0.78
CA ARG A 218 -21.42 -16.13 -2.17
C ARG A 218 -20.27 -17.13 -2.31
N ALA A 219 -20.40 -18.07 -3.24
CA ALA A 219 -19.35 -19.02 -3.58
C ALA A 219 -18.33 -18.39 -4.54
N VAL A 220 -17.06 -18.68 -4.32
CA VAL A 220 -15.96 -18.30 -5.22
C VAL A 220 -15.33 -19.56 -5.77
N ALA A 221 -15.13 -19.62 -7.09
CA ALA A 221 -14.52 -20.78 -7.74
C ALA A 221 -13.09 -21.03 -7.19
N GLY A 222 -12.74 -22.31 -7.00
CA GLY A 222 -11.43 -22.71 -6.48
C GLY A 222 -11.33 -22.72 -4.95
N THR A 223 -12.45 -22.51 -4.24
CA THR A 223 -12.51 -22.50 -2.77
C THR A 223 -13.37 -23.65 -2.20
N GLU A 224 -13.53 -24.71 -2.96
CA GLU A 224 -14.40 -25.86 -2.58
C GLU A 224 -13.80 -26.70 -1.45
N ARG A 225 -12.47 -26.66 -1.28
CA ARG A 225 -11.74 -27.31 -0.17
C ARG A 225 -11.35 -26.29 0.89
N PRO A 226 -11.23 -26.68 2.17
CA PRO A 226 -10.58 -25.80 3.15
C PRO A 226 -9.18 -25.39 2.67
N TYR A 227 -8.86 -24.10 2.75
CA TYR A 227 -7.61 -23.60 2.19
C TYR A 227 -6.94 -22.54 3.05
N VAL A 228 -5.64 -22.43 2.87
CA VAL A 228 -4.81 -21.31 3.29
C VAL A 228 -4.69 -20.36 2.10
N PHE A 229 -4.82 -19.05 2.35
CA PHE A 229 -4.78 -18.02 1.30
C PHE A 229 -3.55 -17.13 1.43
N SER A 230 -2.99 -16.75 0.31
CA SER A 230 -1.98 -15.70 0.21
C SER A 230 -2.29 -14.81 -0.99
N LEU A 231 -2.12 -13.50 -0.84
CA LEU A 231 -2.35 -12.52 -1.89
C LEU A 231 -1.18 -11.56 -2.00
N SER A 232 -0.55 -11.50 -3.17
CA SER A 232 0.52 -10.55 -3.45
C SER A 232 0.77 -10.42 -4.95
N ARG A 233 1.64 -9.46 -5.34
CA ARG A 233 2.25 -9.52 -6.67
C ARG A 233 3.07 -10.82 -6.79
N ILE A 234 3.14 -11.37 -7.98
CA ILE A 234 4.02 -12.51 -8.26
C ILE A 234 5.45 -11.97 -8.48
N ASP A 235 6.20 -11.93 -7.39
CA ASP A 235 7.55 -11.37 -7.33
C ASP A 235 8.36 -12.13 -6.26
N THR A 236 9.65 -12.32 -6.51
CA THR A 236 10.55 -13.07 -5.63
C THR A 236 10.60 -12.52 -4.20
N ASN A 237 10.43 -11.18 -4.02
CA ASN A 237 10.41 -10.55 -2.70
C ASN A 237 9.18 -10.94 -1.86
N LYS A 238 8.15 -11.51 -2.49
CA LYS A 238 6.91 -11.88 -1.80
C LYS A 238 6.99 -13.24 -1.11
N GLY A 239 8.10 -13.97 -1.25
CA GLY A 239 8.37 -15.19 -0.49
C GLY A 239 7.41 -16.33 -0.77
N LEU A 240 6.80 -16.36 -1.96
CA LEU A 240 5.87 -17.42 -2.36
C LEU A 240 6.56 -18.79 -2.44
N ASP A 241 7.84 -18.82 -2.71
CA ASP A 241 8.70 -20.01 -2.63
C ASP A 241 8.79 -20.54 -1.19
N PHE A 242 8.98 -19.67 -0.19
CA PHE A 242 8.94 -20.06 1.23
C PHE A 242 7.57 -20.61 1.62
N LEU A 243 6.51 -19.99 1.12
CA LEU A 243 5.14 -20.43 1.37
C LEU A 243 4.90 -21.86 0.85
N ILE A 244 5.31 -22.16 -0.39
CA ILE A 244 5.14 -23.50 -0.97
C ILE A 244 5.98 -24.52 -0.22
N ASN A 245 7.23 -24.20 0.16
CA ASN A 245 8.07 -25.06 0.98
C ASN A 245 7.43 -25.41 2.33
N ALA A 246 6.86 -24.39 3.01
CA ALA A 246 6.15 -24.60 4.27
C ALA A 246 4.84 -25.37 4.06
N PHE A 247 4.07 -25.06 3.02
CA PHE A 247 2.82 -25.74 2.70
C PHE A 247 3.05 -27.23 2.38
N ALA A 248 4.14 -27.61 1.76
CA ALA A 248 4.49 -29.02 1.53
C ALA A 248 4.58 -29.85 2.81
N ARG A 249 4.88 -29.22 3.97
CA ARG A 249 4.84 -29.87 5.28
C ARG A 249 3.40 -29.91 5.82
N VAL A 250 2.71 -28.78 5.78
CA VAL A 250 1.29 -28.68 6.19
C VAL A 250 0.43 -29.72 5.47
N ALA A 251 0.67 -29.93 4.18
CA ALA A 251 -0.03 -30.88 3.36
C ALA A 251 0.11 -32.34 3.78
N ARG A 252 1.11 -32.71 4.60
CA ARG A 252 1.28 -34.05 5.15
C ARG A 252 0.42 -34.28 6.40
N GLU A 253 0.05 -33.21 7.07
CA GLU A 253 -0.61 -33.25 8.37
C GLU A 253 -2.10 -32.86 8.31
N ALA A 254 -2.51 -32.08 7.29
CA ALA A 254 -3.88 -31.62 7.16
C ALA A 254 -4.38 -31.64 5.69
N GLU A 255 -5.68 -31.89 5.54
CA GLU A 255 -6.37 -31.86 4.24
C GLU A 255 -6.74 -30.42 3.85
N LEU A 256 -5.69 -29.61 3.60
CA LEU A 256 -5.81 -28.21 3.20
C LEU A 256 -5.35 -28.03 1.74
N ALA A 257 -5.86 -27.05 1.07
CA ALA A 257 -5.32 -26.48 -0.17
C ALA A 257 -4.55 -25.19 0.14
N LEU A 258 -3.66 -24.79 -0.77
CA LEU A 258 -3.05 -23.47 -0.81
C LEU A 258 -3.60 -22.72 -2.03
N VAL A 259 -4.19 -21.56 -1.78
CA VAL A 259 -4.64 -20.66 -2.85
C VAL A 259 -3.72 -19.44 -2.86
N ILE A 260 -3.05 -19.21 -3.98
CA ILE A 260 -2.20 -18.04 -4.21
C ILE A 260 -2.90 -17.14 -5.21
N GLY A 261 -3.40 -16.01 -4.71
CA GLY A 261 -3.99 -14.96 -5.52
C GLY A 261 -2.98 -13.85 -5.85
N GLY A 262 -3.27 -13.11 -6.90
CA GLY A 262 -2.51 -11.93 -7.29
C GLY A 262 -1.77 -12.09 -8.61
N GLY A 263 -0.85 -11.18 -8.86
CA GLY A 263 -0.28 -11.00 -10.18
C GLY A 263 -1.06 -9.98 -10.99
N SER A 264 -0.65 -9.80 -12.25
CA SER A 264 -1.27 -8.86 -13.19
C SER A 264 -2.34 -9.55 -14.02
N ALA A 265 -3.38 -8.81 -14.43
CA ALA A 265 -4.37 -9.33 -15.41
C ALA A 265 -3.69 -9.73 -16.75
N GLU A 266 -2.61 -9.01 -17.10
CA GLU A 266 -1.73 -9.29 -18.22
C GLU A 266 -0.29 -9.45 -17.73
N PRO A 267 0.14 -10.70 -17.37
CA PRO A 267 1.45 -10.94 -16.77
C PRO A 267 2.58 -10.60 -17.75
N ARG A 268 3.58 -9.85 -17.28
CA ARG A 268 4.84 -9.61 -18.03
C ARG A 268 5.73 -10.85 -17.98
N GLU A 269 6.74 -10.91 -18.84
CA GLU A 269 7.63 -12.08 -18.96
C GLU A 269 8.27 -12.48 -17.60
N ARG A 270 8.80 -11.51 -16.87
CA ARG A 270 9.39 -11.77 -15.53
C ARG A 270 8.37 -12.42 -14.56
N GLU A 271 7.14 -11.96 -14.58
CA GLU A 271 6.07 -12.51 -13.74
C GLU A 271 5.74 -13.94 -14.13
N ARG A 272 5.69 -14.23 -15.44
CA ARG A 272 5.46 -15.58 -15.97
C ARG A 272 6.56 -16.55 -15.54
N LEU A 273 7.84 -16.13 -15.63
CA LEU A 273 8.97 -16.93 -15.20
C LEU A 273 8.88 -17.30 -13.71
N VAL A 274 8.61 -16.32 -12.84
CA VAL A 274 8.43 -16.59 -11.41
C VAL A 274 7.26 -17.55 -11.17
N LEU A 275 6.15 -17.39 -11.89
CA LEU A 275 5.00 -18.28 -11.78
C LEU A 275 5.31 -19.73 -12.22
N GLU A 276 6.12 -19.91 -13.27
CA GLU A 276 6.60 -21.22 -13.70
C GLU A 276 7.49 -21.86 -12.64
N GLU A 277 8.47 -21.12 -12.10
CA GLU A 277 9.33 -21.61 -11.00
C GLU A 277 8.52 -22.05 -9.77
N LEU A 278 7.46 -21.32 -9.40
CA LEU A 278 6.59 -21.67 -8.29
C LEU A 278 5.76 -22.93 -8.56
N ARG A 279 5.31 -23.14 -9.80
CA ARG A 279 4.60 -24.37 -10.20
C ARG A 279 5.52 -25.58 -10.17
N ASP A 280 6.75 -25.44 -10.67
CA ASP A 280 7.76 -26.49 -10.65
C ASP A 280 8.16 -26.85 -9.21
N LEU A 281 8.25 -25.86 -8.34
CA LEU A 281 8.50 -26.07 -6.92
C LEU A 281 7.37 -26.89 -6.27
N ALA A 282 6.10 -26.54 -6.53
CA ALA A 282 4.95 -27.28 -6.02
C ALA A 282 4.93 -28.73 -6.56
N ALA A 283 5.30 -28.94 -7.83
CA ALA A 283 5.43 -30.27 -8.42
C ALA A 283 6.56 -31.08 -7.80
N THR A 284 7.71 -30.47 -7.58
CA THR A 284 8.88 -31.10 -6.92
C THR A 284 8.53 -31.58 -5.51
N HIS A 285 7.72 -30.84 -4.78
CA HIS A 285 7.23 -31.24 -3.45
C HIS A 285 6.04 -32.20 -3.48
N GLY A 286 5.51 -32.56 -4.65
CA GLY A 286 4.36 -33.44 -4.79
C GLY A 286 3.02 -32.83 -4.35
N VAL A 287 2.94 -31.50 -4.23
CA VAL A 287 1.73 -30.79 -3.75
C VAL A 287 1.00 -30.01 -4.85
N ALA A 288 1.40 -30.14 -6.12
CA ALA A 288 0.84 -29.39 -7.24
C ALA A 288 -0.70 -29.49 -7.34
N ALA A 289 -1.29 -30.67 -7.03
CA ALA A 289 -2.74 -30.87 -7.01
C ALA A 289 -3.48 -30.14 -5.88
N ARG A 290 -2.75 -29.58 -4.92
CA ARG A 290 -3.27 -28.87 -3.74
C ARG A 290 -2.85 -27.40 -3.72
N VAL A 291 -2.09 -26.91 -4.70
CA VAL A 291 -1.71 -25.51 -4.87
C VAL A 291 -2.44 -24.93 -6.07
N ALA A 292 -3.31 -23.97 -5.83
CA ALA A 292 -4.06 -23.26 -6.85
C ALA A 292 -3.49 -21.83 -7.00
N PHE A 293 -3.13 -21.47 -8.23
CA PHE A 293 -2.77 -20.09 -8.58
C PHE A 293 -4.02 -19.43 -9.18
N ALA A 294 -4.70 -18.61 -8.37
CA ALA A 294 -5.96 -17.97 -8.74
C ALA A 294 -5.77 -16.82 -9.74
N GLY A 295 -4.53 -16.36 -9.96
CA GLY A 295 -4.26 -15.22 -10.83
C GLY A 295 -4.78 -13.91 -10.20
N TYR A 296 -5.06 -12.91 -11.04
CA TYR A 296 -5.63 -11.65 -10.61
C TYR A 296 -7.01 -11.88 -9.97
N VAL A 297 -7.11 -11.60 -8.68
CA VAL A 297 -8.37 -11.65 -7.94
C VAL A 297 -9.08 -10.31 -8.09
N ARG A 298 -10.30 -10.35 -8.61
CA ARG A 298 -11.11 -9.13 -8.77
C ARG A 298 -11.41 -8.51 -7.41
N ASP A 299 -11.44 -7.21 -7.39
CA ASP A 299 -11.67 -6.44 -6.16
C ASP A 299 -12.96 -6.85 -5.43
N ASP A 300 -14.05 -7.13 -6.17
CA ASP A 300 -15.33 -7.53 -5.60
C ASP A 300 -15.32 -8.96 -5.03
N ASP A 301 -14.39 -9.81 -5.47
CA ASP A 301 -14.26 -11.19 -5.04
C ASP A 301 -13.30 -11.34 -3.84
N LEU A 302 -12.40 -10.37 -3.66
CA LEU A 302 -11.32 -10.45 -2.69
C LEU A 302 -11.78 -10.64 -1.23
N PRO A 303 -12.82 -9.94 -0.71
CA PRO A 303 -13.31 -10.19 0.64
C PRO A 303 -13.75 -11.64 0.88
N TYR A 304 -14.30 -12.30 -0.15
CA TYR A 304 -14.76 -13.70 -0.03
C TYR A 304 -13.59 -14.68 0.05
N PHE A 305 -12.50 -14.42 -0.68
CA PHE A 305 -11.28 -15.22 -0.54
C PHE A 305 -10.71 -15.15 0.87
N TYR A 306 -10.73 -13.97 1.49
CA TYR A 306 -10.29 -13.81 2.87
C TYR A 306 -11.24 -14.57 3.84
N ARG A 307 -12.52 -14.26 3.84
CA ARG A 307 -13.51 -14.81 4.79
C ARG A 307 -13.56 -16.34 4.82
N ARG A 308 -13.32 -16.98 3.69
CA ARG A 308 -13.39 -18.43 3.55
C ARG A 308 -12.07 -19.16 3.78
N ALA A 309 -10.98 -18.44 3.87
CA ALA A 309 -9.68 -19.01 4.17
C ALA A 309 -9.62 -19.47 5.64
N ARG A 310 -9.03 -20.63 5.87
CA ARG A 310 -8.73 -21.11 7.23
C ARG A 310 -7.63 -20.29 7.89
N ALA A 311 -6.71 -19.74 7.08
CA ALA A 311 -5.70 -18.78 7.49
C ALA A 311 -5.25 -17.97 6.27
N PHE A 312 -4.83 -16.74 6.52
CA PHE A 312 -4.11 -15.93 5.54
C PHE A 312 -2.62 -15.91 5.87
N VAL A 313 -1.76 -16.03 4.86
CA VAL A 313 -0.30 -16.03 5.05
C VAL A 313 0.34 -14.93 4.23
N LEU A 314 1.12 -14.07 4.90
CA LEU A 314 1.96 -13.04 4.30
C LEU A 314 3.44 -13.43 4.46
N PRO A 315 4.03 -14.17 3.49
CA PRO A 315 5.36 -14.77 3.64
C PRO A 315 6.50 -13.90 3.09
N SER A 316 6.25 -12.60 2.90
CA SER A 316 7.21 -11.70 2.24
C SER A 316 8.58 -11.71 2.92
N ARG A 317 9.66 -11.74 2.12
CA ARG A 317 11.04 -11.61 2.60
C ARG A 317 11.27 -10.31 3.36
N PHE A 318 10.65 -9.27 2.88
CA PHE A 318 10.46 -7.98 3.53
C PHE A 318 9.14 -7.38 3.07
N GLU A 319 8.31 -6.95 4.03
CA GLU A 319 7.03 -6.32 3.76
C GLU A 319 7.04 -4.89 4.30
N PRO A 320 6.99 -3.85 3.46
CA PRO A 320 6.98 -2.46 3.94
C PRO A 320 5.88 -2.20 4.96
N PHE A 321 4.68 -2.74 4.72
CA PHE A 321 3.61 -2.68 5.72
C PHE A 321 2.82 -3.98 5.80
N GLY A 322 2.07 -4.40 4.77
CA GLY A 322 1.28 -5.64 4.76
C GLY A 322 -0.23 -5.39 4.75
N MET A 323 -0.70 -4.54 3.85
CA MET A 323 -2.13 -4.21 3.69
C MET A 323 -3.02 -5.45 3.56
N THR A 324 -2.59 -6.45 2.78
CA THR A 324 -3.34 -7.69 2.57
C THR A 324 -3.55 -8.50 3.85
N ALA A 325 -2.63 -8.41 4.80
CA ALA A 325 -2.82 -9.02 6.12
C ALA A 325 -3.86 -8.27 6.96
N LEU A 326 -3.88 -6.93 6.90
CA LEU A 326 -4.94 -6.13 7.56
C LEU A 326 -6.32 -6.40 6.97
N GLU A 327 -6.41 -6.54 5.64
CA GLU A 327 -7.64 -6.90 4.95
C GLU A 327 -8.16 -8.27 5.42
N ALA A 328 -7.26 -9.26 5.53
CA ALA A 328 -7.59 -10.57 6.06
C ALA A 328 -8.05 -10.51 7.52
N MET A 329 -7.36 -9.76 8.39
CA MET A 329 -7.75 -9.54 9.78
C MET A 329 -9.14 -8.91 9.87
N ALA A 330 -9.42 -7.88 9.08
CA ALA A 330 -10.72 -7.23 9.03
C ALA A 330 -11.84 -8.16 8.56
N CYS A 331 -11.53 -9.11 7.67
CA CYS A 331 -12.45 -10.14 7.19
C CYS A 331 -12.66 -11.31 8.18
N GLY A 332 -12.00 -11.29 9.35
CA GLY A 332 -12.13 -12.35 10.34
C GLY A 332 -11.32 -13.61 10.02
N THR A 333 -10.22 -13.47 9.29
CA THR A 333 -9.33 -14.57 8.92
C THR A 333 -8.13 -14.58 9.86
N PRO A 334 -7.75 -15.71 10.48
CA PRO A 334 -6.50 -15.82 11.23
C PRO A 334 -5.30 -15.51 10.35
N VAL A 335 -4.37 -14.68 10.82
CA VAL A 335 -3.23 -14.21 10.04
C VAL A 335 -1.93 -14.82 10.54
N VAL A 336 -1.12 -15.31 9.59
CA VAL A 336 0.29 -15.63 9.76
C VAL A 336 1.09 -14.63 8.92
N ALA A 337 1.90 -13.80 9.57
CA ALA A 337 2.65 -12.76 8.88
C ALA A 337 4.16 -12.90 9.09
N THR A 338 4.93 -12.40 8.13
CA THR A 338 6.38 -12.26 8.30
C THR A 338 6.70 -11.37 9.50
N ASN A 339 7.69 -11.76 10.31
CA ASN A 339 8.25 -10.91 11.35
C ASN A 339 9.20 -9.83 10.81
N ARG A 340 9.42 -9.79 9.48
CA ARG A 340 10.31 -8.87 8.75
C ARG A 340 9.51 -7.79 8.02
N GLY A 341 8.76 -6.96 8.75
CA GLY A 341 7.93 -5.95 8.09
C GLY A 341 7.37 -4.89 9.02
N GLY A 342 6.71 -3.90 8.41
CA GLY A 342 6.11 -2.78 9.13
C GLY A 342 4.96 -3.21 10.03
N LEU A 343 4.07 -4.08 9.54
CA LEU A 343 2.91 -4.55 10.29
C LEU A 343 3.30 -5.35 11.54
N ALA A 344 4.38 -6.15 11.48
CA ALA A 344 4.88 -6.92 12.62
C ALA A 344 5.25 -6.06 13.85
N ARG A 345 5.43 -4.73 13.66
CA ARG A 345 5.69 -3.79 14.75
C ARG A 345 4.43 -3.39 15.53
N TYR A 346 3.26 -3.71 15.01
CA TYR A 346 1.95 -3.40 15.59
C TYR A 346 1.21 -4.64 16.09
N LEU A 347 1.70 -5.83 15.74
CA LEU A 347 1.07 -7.09 16.10
C LEU A 347 1.82 -7.78 17.24
N ASP A 348 1.04 -8.42 18.12
CA ASP A 348 1.53 -9.25 19.22
C ASP A 348 1.46 -10.72 18.78
N ASP A 349 2.61 -11.39 18.67
CA ASP A 349 2.69 -12.80 18.30
C ASP A 349 1.89 -13.69 19.26
N GLY A 350 1.05 -14.55 18.70
CA GLY A 350 0.16 -15.46 19.45
C GLY A 350 -1.08 -14.81 20.05
N ARG A 351 -1.25 -13.49 19.94
CA ARG A 351 -2.41 -12.76 20.40
C ARG A 351 -3.35 -12.37 19.25
N ASP A 352 -2.90 -11.52 18.32
CA ASP A 352 -3.70 -11.00 17.19
C ASP A 352 -3.22 -11.49 15.81
N ALA A 353 -2.05 -12.08 15.75
CA ALA A 353 -1.53 -12.83 14.61
C ALA A 353 -0.49 -13.84 15.07
N LEU A 354 -0.05 -14.74 14.18
CA LEU A 354 1.18 -15.51 14.35
C LEU A 354 2.28 -14.88 13.50
N LEU A 355 3.44 -14.62 14.12
CA LEU A 355 4.59 -14.04 13.45
C LEU A 355 5.66 -15.09 13.22
N ALA A 356 6.13 -15.24 11.99
CA ALA A 356 7.18 -16.22 11.64
C ALA A 356 8.27 -15.58 10.79
N ASP A 357 9.50 -16.06 10.92
CA ASP A 357 10.54 -15.82 9.91
C ASP A 357 10.16 -16.61 8.65
N PRO A 358 9.91 -15.95 7.52
CA PRO A 358 9.46 -16.65 6.31
C PRO A 358 10.54 -17.60 5.76
N SER A 359 11.83 -17.39 6.07
CA SER A 359 12.93 -18.27 5.67
C SER A 359 13.07 -19.51 6.55
N ASP A 360 12.45 -19.54 7.73
CA ASP A 360 12.34 -20.73 8.57
C ASP A 360 11.09 -21.53 8.17
N THR A 361 11.32 -22.52 7.30
CA THR A 361 10.26 -23.37 6.75
C THR A 361 9.47 -24.12 7.83
N GLU A 362 10.15 -24.56 8.93
CA GLU A 362 9.50 -25.28 10.02
C GLU A 362 8.60 -24.36 10.84
N ALA A 363 9.11 -23.18 11.22
CA ALA A 363 8.35 -22.20 11.99
C ALA A 363 7.14 -21.70 11.19
N LEU A 364 7.32 -21.41 9.90
CA LEU A 364 6.23 -20.96 9.02
C LEU A 364 5.17 -22.06 8.84
N ALA A 365 5.58 -23.33 8.63
CA ALA A 365 4.66 -24.46 8.51
C ALA A 365 3.87 -24.70 9.80
N ALA A 366 4.53 -24.66 10.96
CA ALA A 366 3.88 -24.81 12.26
C ALA A 366 2.87 -23.69 12.53
N ALA A 367 3.21 -22.43 12.21
CA ALA A 367 2.30 -21.31 12.34
C ALA A 367 1.08 -21.47 11.41
N MET A 368 1.30 -21.83 10.14
CA MET A 368 0.23 -22.09 9.18
C MET A 368 -0.70 -23.20 9.63
N LEU A 369 -0.15 -24.33 10.08
CA LEU A 369 -0.94 -25.48 10.52
C LEU A 369 -1.81 -25.09 11.73
N ARG A 370 -1.20 -24.47 12.76
CA ARG A 370 -1.91 -24.03 13.96
C ARG A 370 -3.03 -23.04 13.64
N ALA A 371 -2.73 -22.00 12.84
CA ALA A 371 -3.74 -21.00 12.46
C ALA A 371 -4.92 -21.62 11.68
N ALA A 372 -4.66 -22.66 10.86
CA ALA A 372 -5.68 -23.25 9.99
C ALA A 372 -6.47 -24.40 10.65
N THR A 373 -5.94 -25.05 11.71
CA THR A 373 -6.54 -26.28 12.28
C THR A 373 -6.87 -26.19 13.78
N ASP A 374 -6.28 -25.26 14.53
CA ASP A 374 -6.62 -25.03 15.94
C ASP A 374 -7.73 -23.98 16.02
N GLU A 375 -8.98 -24.44 16.10
CA GLU A 375 -10.16 -23.57 16.08
C GLU A 375 -10.20 -22.61 17.29
N GLU A 376 -9.71 -23.01 18.44
CA GLU A 376 -9.68 -22.17 19.64
C GLU A 376 -8.65 -21.03 19.47
N LEU A 377 -7.45 -21.37 19.00
CA LEU A 377 -6.45 -20.37 18.67
C LEU A 377 -6.93 -19.42 17.57
N ALA A 378 -7.50 -19.96 16.48
CA ALA A 378 -8.05 -19.18 15.38
C ALA A 378 -9.10 -18.16 15.87
N ALA A 379 -10.04 -18.59 16.71
CA ALA A 379 -11.06 -17.69 17.27
C ALA A 379 -10.44 -16.58 18.14
N ARG A 380 -9.42 -16.89 18.95
CA ARG A 380 -8.70 -15.87 19.74
C ARG A 380 -7.95 -14.87 18.86
N LEU A 381 -7.22 -15.35 17.83
CA LEU A 381 -6.49 -14.48 16.89
C LEU A 381 -7.44 -13.55 16.14
N VAL A 382 -8.59 -14.05 15.71
CA VAL A 382 -9.62 -13.24 15.01
C VAL A 382 -10.19 -12.17 15.93
N ALA A 383 -10.58 -12.52 17.16
CA ALA A 383 -11.16 -11.56 18.09
C ALA A 383 -10.16 -10.42 18.41
N ALA A 384 -8.91 -10.76 18.77
CA ALA A 384 -7.88 -9.78 19.05
C ALA A 384 -7.44 -9.00 17.80
N GLY A 385 -7.42 -9.67 16.64
CA GLY A 385 -7.15 -9.03 15.35
C GLY A 385 -8.17 -7.95 14.99
N HIS A 386 -9.46 -8.22 15.19
CA HIS A 386 -10.53 -7.23 15.00
C HIS A 386 -10.36 -6.02 15.95
N GLU A 387 -10.03 -6.26 17.23
CA GLU A 387 -9.76 -5.16 18.19
C GLU A 387 -8.59 -4.31 17.73
N THR A 388 -7.52 -4.94 17.24
CA THR A 388 -6.32 -4.24 16.75
C THR A 388 -6.63 -3.44 15.49
N VAL A 389 -7.38 -4.01 14.53
CA VAL A 389 -7.84 -3.28 13.32
C VAL A 389 -8.70 -2.09 13.71
N ALA A 390 -9.70 -2.26 14.58
CA ALA A 390 -10.63 -1.20 14.97
C ALA A 390 -9.92 -0.04 15.68
N ARG A 391 -8.92 -0.35 16.53
CA ARG A 391 -8.18 0.66 17.29
C ARG A 391 -7.16 1.41 16.47
N GLU A 392 -6.42 0.71 15.58
CA GLU A 392 -5.21 1.27 14.98
C GLU A 392 -5.32 1.55 13.49
N PHE A 393 -6.16 0.80 12.74
CA PHE A 393 -6.05 0.69 11.29
C PHE A 393 -7.34 1.00 10.52
N THR A 394 -8.39 1.51 11.16
CA THR A 394 -9.50 2.09 10.39
C THR A 394 -9.06 3.39 9.74
N TRP A 395 -9.57 3.71 8.55
CA TRP A 395 -9.23 4.99 7.91
C TRP A 395 -9.67 6.19 8.73
N GLU A 396 -10.72 6.04 9.56
CA GLU A 396 -11.14 7.05 10.53
C GLU A 396 -10.04 7.32 11.57
N ALA A 397 -9.52 6.28 12.21
CA ALA A 397 -8.43 6.43 13.20
C ALA A 397 -7.16 7.00 12.55
N ILE A 398 -6.86 6.61 11.30
CA ILE A 398 -5.73 7.14 10.53
C ILE A 398 -5.93 8.62 10.19
N ALA A 399 -7.14 9.02 9.78
CA ALA A 399 -7.45 10.42 9.49
C ALA A 399 -7.36 11.30 10.75
N GLU A 400 -7.84 10.84 11.89
CA GLU A 400 -7.70 11.54 13.17
C GLU A 400 -6.22 11.77 13.54
N LYS A 401 -5.37 10.74 13.37
CA LYS A 401 -3.91 10.87 13.59
C LYS A 401 -3.30 11.91 12.63
N HIS A 402 -3.76 11.96 11.37
CA HIS A 402 -3.31 12.96 10.40
C HIS A 402 -3.80 14.37 10.76
N VAL A 403 -5.04 14.55 11.20
CA VAL A 403 -5.53 15.87 11.64
C VAL A 403 -4.68 16.41 12.79
N VAL A 404 -4.41 15.58 13.82
CA VAL A 404 -3.53 15.95 14.93
C VAL A 404 -2.12 16.33 14.44
N PHE A 405 -1.60 15.63 13.44
CA PHE A 405 -0.32 15.95 12.84
C PHE A 405 -0.36 17.27 12.06
N TYR A 406 -1.37 17.48 11.22
CA TYR A 406 -1.51 18.69 10.39
C TYR A 406 -1.68 19.96 11.24
N GLU A 407 -2.46 19.89 12.32
CA GLU A 407 -2.73 21.03 13.20
C GLU A 407 -1.48 21.56 13.95
N ARG A 408 -0.36 20.84 13.86
CA ARG A 408 0.94 21.31 14.37
C ARG A 408 1.58 22.39 13.50
N PHE A 409 1.14 22.54 12.26
CA PHE A 409 1.78 23.38 11.24
C PHE A 409 0.89 24.52 10.73
N ILE A 410 -0.35 24.64 11.20
CA ILE A 410 -1.35 25.66 10.79
C ILE A 410 -1.71 26.63 11.92
#